data_2d0d900860d8f412c94e91c1eac6227b
#
_entry.id   2d0d900860d8f412c94e91c1eac6227b
#
_cell.length_a   1.000
_cell.length_b   1.000
_cell.length_c   1.000
_cell.angle_alpha   90.00
_cell.angle_beta   90.00
_cell.angle_gamma   90.00
#
_symmetry.space_group_name_H-M   'P 1'
#
loop_
_entity.id
_entity.type
_entity.pdbx_description
1 polymer ?
#
loop_
_entity_poly.entity_id
_entity_poly.type
_entity_poly.pdbx_seq_one_letter_code
_entity_poly.pdbx_strand_id
1 'polypeptide(L)'
;MQANRQNGANRVLIAIGLLIALGLPFIHLAYLGRLFAGLGHLWSEQAAWLVFLAIILLYVLGVERRPLSSIGFRAPALPGLLLGVAAAVAIIGGDIAISRVEAALHLHVKPEIASLFQTAFWFRVVLVTRAAVAEEVVFRGYGFERITELTGSKYLAAAATFALFALAHYSGGGLALFLVAAWGGLILTLLYLWQRNLWITITAHWLTDAVGFLLVPLMSAHH
;
A
#
# COMPACT_ATOMS: atom_id res chain seq x y z
N MET A 1 -31.28 7.97 23.55
CA MET A 1 -30.37 6.94 24.11
C MET A 1 -29.92 5.90 23.08
N GLN A 2 -30.75 5.32 22.22
CA GLN A 2 -30.39 4.32 21.23
C GLN A 2 -29.40 4.82 20.18
N ALA A 3 -29.60 6.01 19.61
CA ALA A 3 -28.70 6.60 18.60
C ALA A 3 -27.26 6.82 19.13
N ASN A 4 -27.12 7.20 20.41
CA ASN A 4 -25.81 7.41 21.02
C ASN A 4 -25.06 6.11 21.30
N ARG A 5 -25.79 5.02 21.60
CA ARG A 5 -25.22 3.66 21.74
C ARG A 5 -24.79 3.08 20.39
N GLN A 6 -25.54 3.31 19.32
CA GLN A 6 -25.20 2.87 17.97
C GLN A 6 -23.96 3.59 17.43
N ASN A 7 -23.82 4.92 17.67
CA ASN A 7 -22.62 5.66 17.33
C ASN A 7 -21.39 5.17 18.11
N GLY A 8 -21.54 4.85 19.39
CA GLY A 8 -20.47 4.29 20.20
C GLY A 8 -19.99 2.93 19.70
N ALA A 9 -20.92 2.01 19.39
CA ALA A 9 -20.59 0.69 18.86
C ALA A 9 -19.87 0.78 17.50
N ASN A 10 -20.31 1.64 16.59
CA ASN A 10 -19.65 1.87 15.32
C ASN A 10 -18.22 2.38 15.47
N ARG A 11 -17.96 3.29 16.39
CA ARG A 11 -16.61 3.80 16.67
C ARG A 11 -15.68 2.72 17.21
N VAL A 12 -16.18 1.80 18.04
CA VAL A 12 -15.40 0.65 18.54
C VAL A 12 -15.04 -0.29 17.39
N LEU A 13 -15.98 -0.62 16.53
CA LEU A 13 -15.71 -1.46 15.34
C LEU A 13 -14.65 -0.81 14.44
N ILE A 14 -14.77 0.47 14.16
CA ILE A 14 -13.76 1.20 13.37
C ILE A 14 -12.38 1.14 14.04
N ALA A 15 -12.30 1.36 15.35
CA ALA A 15 -11.03 1.31 16.07
C ALA A 15 -10.39 -0.09 16.01
N ILE A 16 -11.18 -1.16 16.18
CA ILE A 16 -10.70 -2.55 16.03
C ILE A 16 -10.19 -2.78 14.60
N GLY A 17 -10.96 -2.39 13.59
CA GLY A 17 -10.54 -2.54 12.20
C GLY A 17 -9.26 -1.75 11.88
N LEU A 18 -9.08 -0.55 12.43
CA LEU A 18 -7.83 0.23 12.29
C LEU A 18 -6.64 -0.47 12.95
N LEU A 19 -6.82 -1.04 14.14
CA LEU A 19 -5.77 -1.82 14.80
C LEU A 19 -5.37 -3.04 13.95
N ILE A 20 -6.34 -3.72 13.35
CA ILE A 20 -6.07 -4.84 12.44
C ILE A 20 -5.36 -4.31 11.18
N ALA A 21 -5.92 -3.31 10.49
CA ALA A 21 -5.43 -2.86 9.19
C ALA A 21 -4.04 -2.20 9.28
N LEU A 22 -3.81 -1.34 10.25
CA LEU A 22 -2.58 -0.56 10.37
C LEU A 22 -1.57 -1.18 11.33
N GLY A 23 -2.00 -2.06 12.25
CA GLY A 23 -1.12 -2.71 13.22
C GLY A 23 -0.49 -3.99 12.69
N LEU A 24 -1.26 -4.87 12.04
CA LEU A 24 -0.74 -6.17 11.56
C LEU A 24 0.43 -6.07 10.56
N PRO A 25 0.49 -5.10 9.63
CA PRO A 25 1.66 -4.96 8.76
C PRO A 25 2.98 -4.76 9.51
N PHE A 26 2.93 -4.18 10.73
CA PHE A 26 4.11 -3.98 11.58
C PHE A 26 4.45 -5.20 12.46
N ILE A 27 3.48 -6.08 12.71
CA ILE A 27 3.68 -7.33 13.47
C ILE A 27 4.05 -8.49 12.53
N HIS A 28 4.90 -8.23 11.56
CA HIS A 28 5.38 -9.22 10.59
C HIS A 28 4.32 -10.23 10.14
N LEU A 29 3.69 -9.99 9.00
CA LEU A 29 2.92 -10.99 8.26
C LEU A 29 3.70 -12.29 8.01
N ALA A 30 5.03 -12.28 8.24
CA ALA A 30 5.88 -13.47 8.27
C ALA A 30 5.39 -14.56 9.23
N TYR A 31 4.73 -14.22 10.33
CA TYR A 31 4.10 -15.22 11.19
C TYR A 31 2.89 -15.88 10.52
N LEU A 32 2.10 -15.13 9.79
CA LEU A 32 1.02 -15.68 8.96
C LEU A 32 1.58 -16.50 7.79
N GLY A 33 2.73 -16.10 7.25
CA GLY A 33 3.45 -16.86 6.22
C GLY A 33 3.80 -18.29 6.66
N ARG A 34 4.03 -18.52 7.96
CA ARG A 34 4.26 -19.89 8.49
C ARG A 34 3.10 -20.83 8.26
N LEU A 35 1.87 -20.33 8.19
CA LEU A 35 0.68 -21.13 7.85
C LEU A 35 0.74 -21.68 6.42
N PHE A 36 1.54 -21.05 5.55
CA PHE A 36 1.72 -21.38 4.16
C PHE A 36 3.13 -21.89 3.84
N ALA A 37 3.88 -22.35 4.86
CA ALA A 37 5.29 -22.75 4.72
C ALA A 37 5.56 -23.78 3.60
N GLY A 38 4.57 -24.60 3.27
CA GLY A 38 4.65 -25.54 2.15
C GLY A 38 4.74 -24.91 0.76
N LEU A 39 4.44 -23.60 0.63
CA LEU A 39 4.54 -22.87 -0.65
C LEU A 39 5.94 -22.28 -0.91
N GLY A 40 6.88 -22.42 0.06
CA GLY A 40 8.15 -21.69 0.04
C GLY A 40 8.01 -20.23 0.51
N HIS A 41 9.10 -19.64 1.00
CA HIS A 41 9.10 -18.36 1.71
C HIS A 41 8.45 -17.21 0.90
N LEU A 42 8.82 -17.03 -0.36
CA LEU A 42 8.30 -15.93 -1.20
C LEU A 42 6.79 -16.02 -1.42
N TRP A 43 6.27 -17.21 -1.70
CA TRP A 43 4.84 -17.45 -1.93
C TRP A 43 4.03 -17.40 -0.64
N SER A 44 4.61 -17.85 0.47
CA SER A 44 3.99 -17.76 1.79
C SER A 44 3.68 -16.33 2.17
N GLU A 45 4.57 -15.41 1.89
CA GLU A 45 4.38 -13.99 2.13
C GLU A 45 3.25 -13.41 1.25
N GLN A 46 3.24 -13.74 -0.05
CA GLN A 46 2.17 -13.28 -0.94
C GLN A 46 0.81 -13.83 -0.50
N ALA A 47 0.74 -15.10 -0.12
CA ALA A 47 -0.49 -15.71 0.39
C ALA A 47 -0.97 -15.04 1.69
N ALA A 48 -0.06 -14.74 2.62
CA ALA A 48 -0.38 -14.04 3.86
C ALA A 48 -0.98 -12.64 3.59
N TRP A 49 -0.40 -11.90 2.65
CA TRP A 49 -0.92 -10.60 2.25
C TRP A 49 -2.30 -10.69 1.59
N LEU A 50 -2.54 -11.67 0.73
CA LEU A 50 -3.84 -11.87 0.10
C LEU A 50 -4.91 -12.25 1.12
N VAL A 51 -4.59 -13.12 2.09
CA VAL A 51 -5.49 -13.44 3.20
C VAL A 51 -5.77 -12.21 4.05
N PHE A 52 -4.75 -11.41 4.35
CA PHE A 52 -4.92 -10.17 5.09
C PHE A 52 -5.82 -9.17 4.36
N LEU A 53 -5.60 -8.98 3.05
CA LEU A 53 -6.48 -8.16 2.22
C LEU A 53 -7.92 -8.66 2.26
N ALA A 54 -8.13 -9.97 2.12
CA ALA A 54 -9.46 -10.57 2.21
C ALA A 54 -10.10 -10.33 3.58
N ILE A 55 -9.35 -10.44 4.68
CA ILE A 55 -9.84 -10.12 6.03
C ILE A 55 -10.35 -8.68 6.11
N ILE A 56 -9.60 -7.70 5.61
CA ILE A 56 -10.01 -6.29 5.62
C ILE A 56 -11.29 -6.07 4.80
N LEU A 57 -11.35 -6.64 3.58
CA LEU A 57 -12.54 -6.50 2.73
C LEU A 57 -13.77 -7.16 3.35
N LEU A 58 -13.62 -8.36 3.92
CA LEU A 58 -14.69 -9.07 4.63
C LEU A 58 -15.09 -8.33 5.91
N TYR A 59 -14.16 -7.68 6.60
CA TYR A 59 -14.45 -6.84 7.76
C TYR A 59 -15.36 -5.66 7.38
N VAL A 60 -15.04 -4.96 6.31
CA VAL A 60 -15.87 -3.87 5.78
C VAL A 60 -17.27 -4.36 5.41
N LEU A 61 -17.36 -5.46 4.66
CA LEU A 61 -18.64 -5.96 4.15
C LEU A 61 -19.48 -6.65 5.22
N GLY A 62 -18.87 -7.49 6.06
CA GLY A 62 -19.57 -8.37 7.01
C GLY A 62 -19.73 -7.76 8.40
N VAL A 63 -18.66 -7.17 8.95
CA VAL A 63 -18.66 -6.64 10.31
C VAL A 63 -19.15 -5.20 10.34
N GLU A 64 -18.57 -4.31 9.55
CA GLU A 64 -19.03 -2.93 9.44
C GLU A 64 -20.33 -2.81 8.62
N ARG A 65 -20.65 -3.81 7.79
CA ARG A 65 -21.82 -3.86 6.89
C ARG A 65 -21.89 -2.64 5.98
N ARG A 66 -20.75 -2.27 5.39
CA ARG A 66 -20.61 -1.13 4.49
C ARG A 66 -20.20 -1.55 3.10
N PRO A 67 -20.61 -0.83 2.06
CA PRO A 67 -20.15 -1.09 0.70
C PRO A 67 -18.65 -0.75 0.56
N LEU A 68 -17.95 -1.40 -0.38
CA LEU A 68 -16.54 -1.12 -0.66
C LEU A 68 -16.30 0.32 -1.15
N SER A 69 -17.32 1.00 -1.66
CA SER A 69 -17.25 2.44 -1.97
C SER A 69 -16.98 3.30 -0.73
N SER A 70 -17.26 2.79 0.49
CA SER A 70 -16.95 3.47 1.76
C SER A 70 -15.45 3.53 2.08
N ILE A 71 -14.65 2.75 1.36
CA ILE A 71 -13.18 2.76 1.43
C ILE A 71 -12.55 3.13 0.08
N GLY A 72 -13.29 3.84 -0.78
CA GLY A 72 -12.76 4.43 -2.01
C GLY A 72 -12.85 3.58 -3.27
N PHE A 73 -13.42 2.37 -3.24
CA PHE A 73 -13.71 1.62 -4.47
C PHE A 73 -14.90 2.24 -5.20
N ARG A 74 -14.62 3.21 -6.04
CA ARG A 74 -15.60 3.93 -6.87
C ARG A 74 -15.23 3.76 -8.33
N ALA A 75 -16.21 3.67 -9.23
CA ALA A 75 -15.94 3.59 -10.66
C ALA A 75 -15.05 4.78 -11.10
N PRO A 76 -13.87 4.56 -11.69
CA PRO A 76 -13.01 5.63 -12.13
C PRO A 76 -13.53 6.19 -13.47
N ALA A 77 -13.43 7.51 -13.65
CA ALA A 77 -13.56 8.11 -14.97
C ALA A 77 -12.18 8.12 -15.67
N LEU A 78 -12.16 8.13 -17.01
CA LEU A 78 -10.92 8.15 -17.79
C LEU A 78 -9.96 9.29 -17.39
N PRO A 79 -10.41 10.54 -17.17
CA PRO A 79 -9.52 11.62 -16.70
C PRO A 79 -8.82 11.27 -15.36
N GLY A 80 -9.51 10.57 -14.45
CA GLY A 80 -8.91 10.13 -13.20
C GLY A 80 -7.82 9.08 -13.41
N LEU A 81 -8.02 8.12 -14.32
CA LEU A 81 -6.98 7.13 -14.66
C LEU A 81 -5.77 7.80 -15.32
N LEU A 82 -5.99 8.76 -16.21
CA LEU A 82 -4.90 9.55 -16.80
C LEU A 82 -4.12 10.33 -15.75
N LEU A 83 -4.81 10.87 -14.74
CA LEU A 83 -4.16 11.49 -13.60
C LEU A 83 -3.31 10.48 -12.80
N GLY A 84 -3.79 9.25 -12.62
CA GLY A 84 -3.01 8.16 -12.04
C GLY A 84 -1.73 7.87 -12.83
N VAL A 85 -1.80 7.84 -14.17
CA VAL A 85 -0.63 7.70 -15.05
C VAL A 85 0.33 8.87 -14.88
N ALA A 86 -0.17 10.12 -14.85
CA ALA A 86 0.66 11.30 -14.64
C ALA A 86 1.36 11.26 -13.26
N ALA A 87 0.66 10.82 -12.22
CA ALA A 87 1.24 10.63 -10.90
C ALA A 87 2.35 9.56 -10.91
N ALA A 88 2.15 8.44 -11.61
CA ALA A 88 3.20 7.43 -11.77
C ALA A 88 4.47 8.01 -12.43
N VAL A 89 4.32 8.81 -13.48
CA VAL A 89 5.46 9.49 -14.13
C VAL A 89 6.18 10.41 -13.14
N ALA A 90 5.44 11.16 -12.32
CA ALA A 90 6.04 12.01 -11.30
C ALA A 90 6.77 11.22 -10.22
N ILE A 91 6.20 10.07 -9.78
CA ILE A 91 6.85 9.19 -8.81
C ILE A 91 8.14 8.63 -9.39
N ILE A 92 8.10 8.03 -10.58
CA ILE A 92 9.27 7.45 -11.27
C ILE A 92 10.37 8.50 -11.47
N GLY A 93 10.00 9.73 -11.86
CA GLY A 93 10.97 10.83 -12.02
C GLY A 93 11.70 11.16 -10.71
N GLY A 94 10.98 11.18 -9.59
CA GLY A 94 11.57 11.38 -8.27
C GLY A 94 12.40 10.19 -7.81
N ASP A 95 11.95 8.95 -8.08
CA ASP A 95 12.70 7.74 -7.73
C ASP A 95 14.06 7.70 -8.45
N ILE A 96 14.10 8.13 -9.73
CA ILE A 96 15.37 8.28 -10.46
C ILE A 96 16.28 9.32 -9.80
N ALA A 97 15.74 10.44 -9.31
CA ALA A 97 16.53 11.44 -8.61
C ALA A 97 17.03 10.93 -7.25
N ILE A 98 16.15 10.26 -6.50
CA ILE A 98 16.47 9.66 -5.19
C ILE A 98 17.55 8.59 -5.36
N SER A 99 17.44 7.71 -6.36
CA SER A 99 18.44 6.65 -6.59
C SER A 99 19.85 7.20 -6.87
N ARG A 100 19.98 8.37 -7.49
CA ARG A 100 21.27 9.04 -7.66
C ARG A 100 21.84 9.54 -6.33
N VAL A 101 20.99 10.08 -5.46
CA VAL A 101 21.38 10.50 -4.11
C VAL A 101 21.78 9.29 -3.27
N GLU A 102 21.00 8.21 -3.33
CA GLU A 102 21.32 6.95 -2.66
C GLU A 102 22.67 6.39 -3.09
N ALA A 103 22.95 6.37 -4.38
CA ALA A 103 24.23 5.94 -4.92
C ALA A 103 25.39 6.82 -4.41
N ALA A 104 25.22 8.17 -4.38
CA ALA A 104 26.23 9.09 -3.89
C ALA A 104 26.49 8.94 -2.38
N LEU A 105 25.48 8.56 -1.61
CA LEU A 105 25.54 8.33 -0.16
C LEU A 105 25.83 6.86 0.20
N HIS A 106 26.05 5.98 -0.78
CA HIS A 106 26.23 4.53 -0.58
C HIS A 106 25.09 3.86 0.19
N LEU A 107 23.86 4.36 0.01
CA LEU A 107 22.67 3.76 0.58
C LEU A 107 22.19 2.60 -0.29
N HIS A 108 21.87 1.49 0.34
CA HIS A 108 21.37 0.30 -0.33
C HIS A 108 20.11 -0.22 0.36
N VAL A 109 19.20 -0.78 -0.42
CA VAL A 109 18.09 -1.56 0.14
C VAL A 109 18.63 -2.84 0.76
N LYS A 110 17.92 -3.38 1.75
CA LYS A 110 18.31 -4.64 2.38
C LYS A 110 18.37 -5.79 1.34
N PRO A 111 19.27 -6.78 1.55
CA PRO A 111 19.46 -7.89 0.62
C PRO A 111 18.17 -8.65 0.28
N GLU A 112 17.24 -8.76 1.23
CA GLU A 112 15.94 -9.43 1.05
C GLU A 112 15.12 -8.73 -0.04
N ILE A 113 15.09 -7.39 -0.05
CA ILE A 113 14.41 -6.59 -1.08
C ILE A 113 15.16 -6.69 -2.40
N ALA A 114 16.49 -6.57 -2.38
CA ALA A 114 17.31 -6.69 -3.58
C ALA A 114 17.13 -8.05 -4.27
N SER A 115 16.95 -9.12 -3.52
CA SER A 115 16.72 -10.46 -4.06
C SER A 115 15.42 -10.60 -4.85
N LEU A 116 14.41 -9.77 -4.58
CA LEU A 116 13.13 -9.80 -5.30
C LEU A 116 13.29 -9.48 -6.78
N PHE A 117 14.26 -8.65 -7.15
CA PHE A 117 14.56 -8.31 -8.55
C PHE A 117 15.11 -9.49 -9.34
N GLN A 118 15.64 -10.53 -8.67
CA GLN A 118 16.18 -11.74 -9.28
C GLN A 118 15.14 -12.87 -9.40
N THR A 119 13.92 -12.66 -8.89
CA THR A 119 12.86 -13.66 -8.95
C THR A 119 12.26 -13.78 -10.36
N ALA A 120 11.52 -14.86 -10.62
CA ALA A 120 10.86 -15.08 -11.91
C ALA A 120 9.92 -13.90 -12.27
N PHE A 121 9.87 -13.54 -13.54
CA PHE A 121 9.06 -12.40 -14.03
C PHE A 121 7.60 -12.46 -13.56
N TRP A 122 6.96 -13.61 -13.72
CA TRP A 122 5.56 -13.78 -13.31
C TRP A 122 5.34 -13.65 -11.79
N PHE A 123 6.32 -14.03 -10.96
CA PHE A 123 6.28 -13.79 -9.52
C PHE A 123 6.27 -12.29 -9.23
N ARG A 124 7.14 -11.52 -9.92
CA ARG A 124 7.18 -10.07 -9.79
C ARG A 124 5.86 -9.40 -10.23
N VAL A 125 5.20 -9.94 -11.27
CA VAL A 125 3.86 -9.46 -11.66
C VAL A 125 2.84 -9.66 -10.53
N VAL A 126 2.85 -10.82 -9.89
CA VAL A 126 1.97 -11.07 -8.72
C VAL A 126 2.33 -10.16 -7.55
N LEU A 127 3.62 -10.01 -7.25
CA LEU A 127 4.13 -9.15 -6.19
C LEU A 127 3.65 -7.70 -6.37
N VAL A 128 3.91 -7.10 -7.53
CA VAL A 128 3.53 -5.72 -7.87
C VAL A 128 2.01 -5.52 -7.79
N THR A 129 1.25 -6.46 -8.36
CA THR A 129 -0.22 -6.36 -8.36
C THR A 129 -0.78 -6.46 -6.95
N ARG A 130 -0.28 -7.41 -6.15
CA ARG A 130 -0.69 -7.56 -4.74
C ARG A 130 -0.28 -6.33 -3.93
N ALA A 131 0.95 -5.83 -4.09
CA ALA A 131 1.43 -4.67 -3.35
C ALA A 131 0.55 -3.45 -3.64
N ALA A 132 0.39 -3.08 -4.91
CA ALA A 132 -0.41 -1.93 -5.32
C ALA A 132 -1.87 -2.01 -4.81
N VAL A 133 -2.50 -3.18 -4.85
CA VAL A 133 -3.88 -3.32 -4.37
C VAL A 133 -3.95 -3.34 -2.86
N ALA A 134 -3.17 -4.20 -2.19
CA ALA A 134 -3.29 -4.40 -0.75
C ALA A 134 -2.87 -3.15 0.04
N GLU A 135 -1.78 -2.51 -0.36
CA GLU A 135 -1.27 -1.32 0.33
C GLU A 135 -2.18 -0.11 0.13
N GLU A 136 -2.71 0.11 -1.08
CA GLU A 136 -3.69 1.18 -1.28
C GLU A 136 -4.98 0.93 -0.51
N VAL A 137 -5.48 -0.31 -0.45
CA VAL A 137 -6.66 -0.64 0.36
C VAL A 137 -6.41 -0.38 1.84
N VAL A 138 -5.25 -0.78 2.36
CA VAL A 138 -4.92 -0.64 3.78
C VAL A 138 -4.71 0.82 4.16
N PHE A 139 -3.85 1.52 3.45
CA PHE A 139 -3.42 2.87 3.87
C PHE A 139 -4.37 3.95 3.35
N ARG A 140 -4.71 3.98 2.05
CA ARG A 140 -5.53 5.04 1.42
C ARG A 140 -7.01 4.72 1.52
N GLY A 141 -7.38 3.45 1.37
CA GLY A 141 -8.77 3.03 1.52
C GLY A 141 -9.21 3.01 2.97
N TYR A 142 -8.95 1.92 3.67
CA TYR A 142 -9.48 1.67 5.00
C TYR A 142 -8.91 2.66 6.03
N GLY A 143 -7.59 2.75 6.13
CA GLY A 143 -6.92 3.59 7.13
C GLY A 143 -7.34 5.06 7.03
N PHE A 144 -7.22 5.64 5.84
CA PHE A 144 -7.56 7.04 5.60
C PHE A 144 -9.05 7.32 5.87
N GLU A 145 -9.96 6.50 5.32
CA GLU A 145 -11.40 6.74 5.45
C GLU A 145 -11.87 6.59 6.90
N ARG A 146 -11.37 5.59 7.63
CA ARG A 146 -11.78 5.33 9.00
C ARG A 146 -11.16 6.31 10.01
N ILE A 147 -9.90 6.73 9.80
CA ILE A 147 -9.32 7.81 10.62
C ILE A 147 -10.07 9.12 10.37
N THR A 148 -10.41 9.43 9.11
CA THR A 148 -11.22 10.61 8.78
C THR A 148 -12.55 10.58 9.51
N GLU A 149 -13.23 9.43 9.54
CA GLU A 149 -14.53 9.28 10.23
C GLU A 149 -14.40 9.43 11.74
N LEU A 150 -13.37 8.87 12.36
CA LEU A 150 -13.17 8.97 13.82
C LEU A 150 -12.78 10.38 14.27
N THR A 151 -11.96 11.07 13.49
CA THR A 151 -11.36 12.35 13.91
C THR A 151 -12.04 13.57 13.30
N GLY A 152 -12.83 13.40 12.23
CA GLY A 152 -13.39 14.48 11.43
C GLY A 152 -12.35 15.19 10.54
N SER A 153 -11.09 14.76 10.53
CA SER A 153 -9.99 15.43 9.82
C SER A 153 -9.36 14.55 8.76
N LYS A 154 -9.59 14.87 7.49
CA LYS A 154 -8.94 14.22 6.36
C LYS A 154 -7.42 14.50 6.30
N TYR A 155 -6.96 15.62 6.82
CA TYR A 155 -5.54 15.99 6.86
C TYR A 155 -4.78 15.17 7.91
N LEU A 156 -5.40 14.95 9.09
CA LEU A 156 -4.84 14.05 10.09
C LEU A 156 -4.77 12.62 9.57
N ALA A 157 -5.83 12.15 8.89
CA ALA A 157 -5.85 10.83 8.27
C ALA A 157 -4.74 10.68 7.22
N ALA A 158 -4.58 11.69 6.34
CA ALA A 158 -3.51 11.72 5.34
C ALA A 158 -2.12 11.65 5.99
N ALA A 159 -1.85 12.49 6.98
CA ALA A 159 -0.56 12.52 7.67
C ALA A 159 -0.26 11.21 8.39
N ALA A 160 -1.25 10.66 9.13
CA ALA A 160 -1.08 9.42 9.87
C ALA A 160 -0.82 8.22 8.94
N THR A 161 -1.63 8.04 7.88
CA THR A 161 -1.47 6.92 6.97
C THR A 161 -0.22 7.02 6.11
N PHE A 162 0.17 8.24 5.71
CA PHE A 162 1.45 8.49 5.05
C PHE A 162 2.64 8.11 5.95
N ALA A 163 2.65 8.59 7.20
CA ALA A 163 3.74 8.29 8.12
C ALA A 163 3.86 6.78 8.39
N LEU A 164 2.74 6.09 8.62
CA LEU A 164 2.73 4.65 8.83
C LEU A 164 3.21 3.87 7.58
N PHE A 165 2.80 4.30 6.39
CA PHE A 165 3.26 3.72 5.13
C PHE A 165 4.79 3.85 4.97
N ALA A 166 5.34 5.03 5.16
CA ALA A 166 6.77 5.28 5.04
C ALA A 166 7.58 4.50 6.12
N LEU A 167 7.09 4.47 7.37
CA LEU A 167 7.73 3.72 8.45
C LEU A 167 7.70 2.20 8.21
N ALA A 168 6.63 1.65 7.60
CA ALA A 168 6.58 0.24 7.24
C ALA A 168 7.70 -0.11 6.24
N HIS A 169 7.98 0.77 5.29
CA HIS A 169 9.06 0.58 4.31
C HIS A 169 10.45 0.74 4.94
N TYR A 170 10.62 1.63 5.92
CA TYR A 170 11.86 1.73 6.69
C TYR A 170 12.16 0.41 7.43
N SER A 171 11.18 -0.15 8.11
CA SER A 171 11.34 -1.41 8.83
C SER A 171 11.67 -2.58 7.89
N GLY A 172 11.06 -2.63 6.71
CA GLY A 172 11.26 -3.66 5.69
C GLY A 172 12.58 -3.55 4.95
N GLY A 173 12.94 -2.36 4.46
CA GLY A 173 14.04 -2.17 3.49
C GLY A 173 15.14 -1.19 3.89
N GLY A 174 15.04 -0.54 5.07
CA GLY A 174 16.01 0.45 5.53
C GLY A 174 15.78 1.84 4.94
N LEU A 175 16.80 2.71 5.05
CA LEU A 175 16.69 4.12 4.67
C LEU A 175 16.47 4.31 3.16
N ALA A 176 17.11 3.52 2.32
CA ALA A 176 16.94 3.61 0.88
C ALA A 176 15.46 3.35 0.51
N LEU A 177 14.89 2.22 0.91
CA LEU A 177 13.49 1.93 0.61
C LEU A 177 12.53 2.96 1.25
N PHE A 178 12.87 3.49 2.42
CA PHE A 178 12.10 4.57 3.06
C PHE A 178 12.03 5.83 2.19
N LEU A 179 13.15 6.27 1.60
CA LEU A 179 13.19 7.50 0.80
C LEU A 179 12.30 7.40 -0.44
N VAL A 180 12.40 6.30 -1.17
CA VAL A 180 11.56 6.00 -2.35
C VAL A 180 10.10 5.90 -1.95
N ALA A 181 9.80 5.12 -0.89
CA ALA A 181 8.42 4.95 -0.43
C ALA A 181 7.83 6.25 0.16
N ALA A 182 8.63 7.09 0.81
CA ALA A 182 8.17 8.39 1.30
C ALA A 182 7.80 9.32 0.14
N TRP A 183 8.60 9.35 -0.92
CA TRP A 183 8.29 10.14 -2.11
C TRP A 183 7.02 9.65 -2.81
N GLY A 184 6.98 8.39 -3.22
CA GLY A 184 5.81 7.78 -3.87
C GLY A 184 4.58 7.84 -2.97
N GLY A 185 4.75 7.50 -1.69
CA GLY A 185 3.71 7.55 -0.68
C GLY A 185 3.10 8.93 -0.47
N LEU A 186 3.90 10.00 -0.53
CA LEU A 186 3.42 11.37 -0.47
C LEU A 186 2.52 11.70 -1.66
N ILE A 187 2.98 11.42 -2.88
CA ILE A 187 2.21 11.67 -4.11
C ILE A 187 0.90 10.88 -4.10
N LEU A 188 0.94 9.58 -3.77
CA LEU A 188 -0.25 8.73 -3.68
C LEU A 188 -1.22 9.23 -2.61
N THR A 189 -0.72 9.70 -1.46
CA THR A 189 -1.56 10.25 -0.39
C THR A 189 -2.23 11.55 -0.82
N LEU A 190 -1.52 12.46 -1.48
CA LEU A 190 -2.07 13.71 -2.01
C LEU A 190 -3.09 13.43 -3.13
N LEU A 191 -2.79 12.47 -4.00
CA LEU A 191 -3.69 12.03 -5.05
C LEU A 191 -4.99 11.47 -4.46
N TYR A 192 -4.91 10.60 -3.44
CA TYR A 192 -6.08 10.08 -2.76
C TYR A 192 -6.86 11.16 -1.99
N LEU A 193 -6.17 12.06 -1.31
CA LEU A 193 -6.79 13.19 -0.60
C LEU A 193 -7.65 14.04 -1.55
N TRP A 194 -7.23 14.15 -2.79
CA TRP A 194 -7.94 14.90 -3.84
C TRP A 194 -9.06 14.08 -4.50
N GLN A 195 -8.76 12.86 -4.97
CA GLN A 195 -9.67 12.09 -5.83
C GLN A 195 -10.61 11.14 -5.06
N ARG A 196 -10.23 10.69 -3.86
CA ARG A 196 -10.98 9.74 -3.03
C ARG A 196 -11.41 8.49 -3.81
N ASN A 197 -10.55 8.01 -4.67
CA ASN A 197 -10.80 6.86 -5.54
C ASN A 197 -9.57 5.96 -5.59
N LEU A 198 -9.71 4.72 -5.09
CA LEU A 198 -8.62 3.76 -4.99
C LEU A 198 -8.10 3.31 -6.36
N TRP A 199 -8.95 3.20 -7.38
CA TRP A 199 -8.48 2.77 -8.70
C TRP A 199 -7.44 3.71 -9.29
N ILE A 200 -7.54 5.00 -8.99
CA ILE A 200 -6.60 6.02 -9.47
C ILE A 200 -5.24 5.85 -8.79
N THR A 201 -5.21 5.66 -7.47
CA THR A 201 -3.95 5.45 -6.74
C THR A 201 -3.37 4.07 -6.98
N ILE A 202 -4.19 3.01 -7.09
CA ILE A 202 -3.76 1.67 -7.49
C ILE A 202 -3.10 1.73 -8.88
N THR A 203 -3.68 2.46 -9.85
CA THR A 203 -3.08 2.63 -11.18
C THR A 203 -1.72 3.29 -11.10
N ALA A 204 -1.60 4.38 -10.34
CA ALA A 204 -0.33 5.09 -10.16
C ALA A 204 0.73 4.19 -9.50
N HIS A 205 0.39 3.55 -8.40
CA HIS A 205 1.27 2.65 -7.65
C HIS A 205 1.71 1.45 -8.51
N TRP A 206 0.75 0.77 -9.14
CA TRP A 206 1.04 -0.38 -9.99
C TRP A 206 1.99 -0.05 -11.13
N LEU A 207 1.79 1.08 -11.82
CA LEU A 207 2.66 1.52 -12.91
C LEU A 207 4.07 1.85 -12.42
N THR A 208 4.19 2.49 -11.26
CA THR A 208 5.50 2.79 -10.65
C THR A 208 6.26 1.50 -10.36
N ASP A 209 5.64 0.57 -9.64
CA ASP A 209 6.24 -0.71 -9.28
C ASP A 209 6.52 -1.57 -10.52
N ALA A 210 5.64 -1.54 -11.53
CA ALA A 210 5.84 -2.26 -12.78
C ALA A 210 7.11 -1.79 -13.51
N VAL A 211 7.39 -0.49 -13.54
CA VAL A 211 8.64 0.02 -14.09
C VAL A 211 9.84 -0.51 -13.29
N GLY A 212 9.83 -0.39 -11.97
CA GLY A 212 10.93 -0.81 -11.11
C GLY A 212 11.18 -2.33 -11.15
N PHE A 213 10.13 -3.12 -10.93
CA PHE A 213 10.26 -4.58 -10.76
C PHE A 213 10.16 -5.38 -12.06
N LEU A 214 9.50 -4.86 -13.10
CA LEU A 214 9.31 -5.61 -14.34
C LEU A 214 10.21 -5.11 -15.47
N LEU A 215 10.28 -3.80 -15.73
CA LEU A 215 10.99 -3.26 -16.88
C LEU A 215 12.49 -3.10 -16.63
N VAL A 216 12.90 -2.51 -15.51
CA VAL A 216 14.33 -2.28 -15.21
C VAL A 216 15.14 -3.58 -15.21
N PRO A 217 14.71 -4.69 -14.56
CA PRO A 217 15.46 -5.94 -14.60
C PRO A 217 15.53 -6.57 -16.00
N LEU A 218 14.50 -6.39 -16.84
CA LEU A 218 14.55 -6.88 -18.23
C LEU A 218 15.59 -6.13 -19.07
N MET A 219 15.71 -4.83 -18.87
CA MET A 219 16.71 -4.01 -19.58
C MET A 219 18.13 -4.35 -19.14
N SER A 220 18.33 -4.66 -17.85
CA SER A 220 19.65 -5.02 -17.30
C SER A 220 20.11 -6.43 -17.69
N ALA A 221 19.21 -7.34 -18.06
CA ALA A 221 19.51 -8.70 -18.47
C ALA A 221 20.05 -8.79 -19.93
N HIS A 222 19.98 -7.71 -20.70
CA HIS A 222 20.43 -7.64 -22.10
C HIS A 222 21.78 -6.91 -22.28
N HIS A 223 22.44 -6.54 -21.18
CA HIS A 223 23.79 -5.98 -21.14
C HIS A 223 24.73 -6.88 -20.33
#